data_e08b4e06bddf15249eb73951b442a2f4
#
_entry.id   e08b4e06bddf15249eb73951b442a2f4
#
_cell.length_a   1.000
_cell.length_b   1.000
_cell.length_c   1.000
_cell.angle_alpha   90.00
_cell.angle_beta   90.00
_cell.angle_gamma   90.00
#
_symmetry.space_group_name_H-M   'P 1'
#
loop_
_entity.id
_entity.type
_entity.pdbx_description
1 polymer ?
#
loop_
_entity_poly.entity_id
_entity_poly.type
_entity_poly.pdbx_seq_one_letter_code
_entity_poly.pdbx_strand_id
1 'polypeptide(L)'
;MNYYSLFFDTVINIAGYFILVSCLSLFLHEKKINKTFKSAVICTVWFVIWLINTFGNSVNLNTFISFAGYMLICLLIYRGSVAKKILSTVFVMALSILCEGIVFLIMQKMTIIPFNYTLGSAFSVLLYFLFVIFLNRFYNMRSSTPMPFHIYFAFIIILVGSVVLCDLLVNLGNKNENLTMLAMGILCLINMLIYYMMDKTNQMYQQVLQQEAISQQNEFYMQQIALTKEASNRVNALQHDFKNHCQTVAYYLDCKQPDKASEYVLGLYNMVIPRNQYINSTNIAVDSSINFYLSKAAKLNTKLSLSIAVPPDIFVSDLDISITLGNLLSNAIEALEKLQDDAERINVNIKMYIFDHLRMYKFAHSSSCIIYSLKRYDFPVMFMTCA
;
A
#
# COMPACT_ATOMS: atom_id res chain seq x y z
N MET A 1 56.98 -6.78 12.20
CA MET A 1 56.02 -5.76 11.71
C MET A 1 56.33 -4.48 12.51
N ASN A 2 56.74 -3.39 11.83
CA ASN A 2 57.06 -2.14 12.52
C ASN A 2 55.75 -1.52 13.04
N TYR A 3 55.75 -0.99 14.27
CA TYR A 3 54.55 -0.37 14.84
C TYR A 3 53.98 0.76 13.98
N TYR A 4 54.82 1.46 13.22
CA TYR A 4 54.42 2.49 12.27
C TYR A 4 53.62 1.92 11.08
N SER A 5 54.05 0.76 10.52
CA SER A 5 53.30 0.14 9.40
C SER A 5 51.91 -0.35 9.86
N LEU A 6 51.83 -0.95 11.04
CA LEU A 6 50.56 -1.39 11.63
C LEU A 6 49.59 -0.21 11.87
N PHE A 7 50.08 0.93 12.33
CA PHE A 7 49.27 2.14 12.53
C PHE A 7 48.71 2.67 11.20
N PHE A 8 49.57 2.84 10.19
CA PHE A 8 49.13 3.32 8.88
C PHE A 8 48.13 2.36 8.22
N ASP A 9 48.39 1.03 8.26
CA ASP A 9 47.48 0.02 7.72
C ASP A 9 46.12 0.06 8.42
N THR A 10 46.10 0.27 9.74
CA THR A 10 44.85 0.40 10.49
C THR A 10 44.05 1.66 10.06
N VAL A 11 44.72 2.79 9.89
CA VAL A 11 44.06 4.05 9.44
C VAL A 11 43.47 3.88 8.02
N ILE A 12 44.22 3.28 7.11
CA ILE A 12 43.78 3.02 5.74
C ILE A 12 42.57 2.06 5.75
N ASN A 13 42.61 1.00 6.54
CA ASN A 13 41.49 0.07 6.70
C ASN A 13 40.23 0.76 7.23
N ILE A 14 40.36 1.65 8.22
CA ILE A 14 39.22 2.45 8.71
C ILE A 14 38.64 3.28 7.59
N ALA A 15 39.46 4.01 6.82
CA ALA A 15 39.00 4.85 5.71
C ALA A 15 38.30 4.01 4.64
N GLY A 16 38.90 2.92 4.20
CA GLY A 16 38.32 1.98 3.22
C GLY A 16 36.97 1.42 3.67
N TYR A 17 36.87 1.03 4.92
CA TYR A 17 35.63 0.53 5.50
C TYR A 17 34.51 1.57 5.52
N PHE A 18 34.79 2.81 5.92
CA PHE A 18 33.81 3.89 5.90
C PHE A 18 33.33 4.24 4.47
N ILE A 19 34.23 4.23 3.51
CA ILE A 19 33.90 4.46 2.10
C ILE A 19 32.98 3.34 1.61
N LEU A 20 33.24 2.09 1.97
CA LEU A 20 32.48 0.91 1.60
C LEU A 20 31.04 0.96 2.17
N VAL A 21 30.90 1.30 3.47
CA VAL A 21 29.59 1.50 4.12
C VAL A 21 28.84 2.68 3.48
N SER A 22 29.56 3.76 3.14
CA SER A 22 28.96 4.91 2.43
C SER A 22 28.45 4.49 1.04
N CYS A 23 29.19 3.64 0.31
CA CYS A 23 28.77 3.09 -0.97
C CYS A 23 27.46 2.29 -0.85
N LEU A 24 27.28 1.49 0.20
CA LEU A 24 26.04 0.77 0.45
C LEU A 24 24.83 1.70 0.59
N SER A 25 25.04 2.90 1.13
CA SER A 25 23.97 3.91 1.27
C SER A 25 23.48 4.48 -0.05
N LEU A 26 24.22 4.30 -1.16
CA LEU A 26 23.79 4.69 -2.51
C LEU A 26 22.68 3.78 -3.05
N PHE A 27 22.68 2.52 -2.62
CA PHE A 27 21.77 1.48 -3.12
C PHE A 27 20.56 1.26 -2.23
N LEU A 28 20.73 1.45 -0.92
CA LEU A 28 19.78 1.03 0.09
C LEU A 28 19.31 2.23 0.93
N HIS A 29 18.02 2.25 1.24
CA HIS A 29 17.45 3.21 2.19
C HIS A 29 17.75 2.78 3.64
N GLU A 30 18.19 3.72 4.45
CA GLU A 30 18.39 3.47 5.87
C GLU A 30 17.06 3.25 6.62
N LYS A 31 17.09 2.36 7.59
CA LYS A 31 15.99 2.24 8.57
C LYS A 31 16.03 3.45 9.52
N LYS A 32 14.88 3.83 10.06
CA LYS A 32 14.82 4.81 11.15
C LYS A 32 15.31 4.13 12.45
N ILE A 33 16.62 4.12 12.68
CA ILE A 33 17.27 3.49 13.83
C ILE A 33 18.02 4.58 14.60
N ASN A 34 18.21 4.37 15.91
CA ASN A 34 19.00 5.28 16.74
C ASN A 34 20.46 5.38 16.20
N LYS A 35 20.97 6.60 16.11
CA LYS A 35 22.33 6.88 15.61
C LYS A 35 23.41 6.14 16.41
N THR A 36 23.24 6.02 17.72
CA THR A 36 24.17 5.29 18.59
C THR A 36 24.21 3.80 18.26
N PHE A 37 23.05 3.17 18.04
CA PHE A 37 22.99 1.76 17.63
C PHE A 37 23.63 1.54 16.25
N LYS A 38 23.37 2.43 15.29
CA LYS A 38 23.98 2.38 13.95
C LYS A 38 25.50 2.43 14.04
N SER A 39 26.05 3.40 14.79
CA SER A 39 27.50 3.53 14.97
C SER A 39 28.09 2.31 15.69
N ALA A 40 27.42 1.79 16.71
CA ALA A 40 27.88 0.60 17.43
C ALA A 40 27.98 -0.62 16.50
N VAL A 41 26.96 -0.90 15.67
CA VAL A 41 26.98 -2.01 14.70
C VAL A 41 28.12 -1.84 13.69
N ILE A 42 28.29 -0.63 13.14
CA ILE A 42 29.36 -0.36 12.17
C ILE A 42 30.74 -0.57 12.82
N CYS A 43 30.98 -0.05 14.01
CA CYS A 43 32.26 -0.18 14.70
C CYS A 43 32.57 -1.63 15.14
N THR A 44 31.59 -2.37 15.63
CA THR A 44 31.80 -3.77 16.05
C THR A 44 32.11 -4.66 14.85
N VAL A 45 31.38 -4.53 13.74
CA VAL A 45 31.64 -5.30 12.52
C VAL A 45 33.01 -4.94 11.94
N TRP A 46 33.36 -3.64 11.89
CA TRP A 46 34.69 -3.21 11.47
C TRP A 46 35.77 -3.85 12.34
N PHE A 47 35.64 -3.81 13.66
CA PHE A 47 36.65 -4.36 14.58
C PHE A 47 36.87 -5.86 14.36
N VAL A 48 35.79 -6.62 14.16
CA VAL A 48 35.86 -8.07 13.89
C VAL A 48 36.57 -8.33 12.55
N ILE A 49 36.20 -7.61 11.48
CA ILE A 49 36.83 -7.76 10.16
C ILE A 49 38.32 -7.39 10.25
N TRP A 50 38.66 -6.28 10.91
CA TRP A 50 40.04 -5.84 11.09
C TRP A 50 40.88 -6.89 11.85
N LEU A 51 40.35 -7.42 12.95
CA LEU A 51 41.03 -8.43 13.76
C LEU A 51 41.32 -9.69 12.95
N ILE A 52 40.36 -10.17 12.18
CA ILE A 52 40.53 -11.36 11.36
C ILE A 52 41.47 -11.10 10.20
N ASN A 53 41.40 -9.97 9.52
CA ASN A 53 42.32 -9.62 8.45
C ASN A 53 43.78 -9.44 8.94
N THR A 54 43.95 -9.01 10.18
CA THR A 54 45.29 -8.82 10.75
C THR A 54 45.92 -10.14 11.21
N PHE A 55 45.14 -11.05 11.76
CA PHE A 55 45.63 -12.31 12.33
C PHE A 55 45.26 -13.54 11.51
N GLY A 56 44.40 -13.43 10.51
CA GLY A 56 43.96 -14.53 9.65
C GLY A 56 44.97 -14.85 8.55
N ASN A 57 45.25 -16.14 8.35
CA ASN A 57 46.27 -16.60 7.40
C ASN A 57 45.68 -16.97 6.01
N SER A 58 44.36 -16.94 5.79
CA SER A 58 43.76 -17.31 4.50
C SER A 58 42.96 -16.20 3.89
N VAL A 59 43.32 -15.83 2.66
CA VAL A 59 42.66 -14.75 1.88
C VAL A 59 41.17 -15.06 1.66
N ASN A 60 40.85 -16.32 1.30
CA ASN A 60 39.49 -16.74 1.02
C ASN A 60 38.58 -16.64 2.26
N LEU A 61 39.10 -17.02 3.45
CA LEU A 61 38.38 -16.90 4.70
C LEU A 61 38.12 -15.45 5.06
N ASN A 62 39.10 -14.56 4.88
CA ASN A 62 39.01 -13.15 5.17
C ASN A 62 37.96 -12.47 4.25
N THR A 63 37.93 -12.82 2.97
CA THR A 63 36.94 -12.33 2.00
C THR A 63 35.52 -12.79 2.38
N PHE A 64 35.33 -14.04 2.76
CA PHE A 64 34.04 -14.57 3.18
C PHE A 64 33.52 -13.89 4.45
N ILE A 65 34.38 -13.68 5.46
CA ILE A 65 34.02 -13.01 6.70
C ILE A 65 33.67 -11.54 6.45
N SER A 66 34.43 -10.86 5.59
CA SER A 66 34.13 -9.49 5.17
C SER A 66 32.76 -9.41 4.49
N PHE A 67 32.44 -10.34 3.59
CA PHE A 67 31.11 -10.44 2.98
C PHE A 67 30.00 -10.63 4.03
N ALA A 68 30.18 -11.56 4.95
CA ALA A 68 29.22 -11.82 6.03
C ALA A 68 29.01 -10.58 6.92
N GLY A 69 30.09 -9.87 7.24
CA GLY A 69 30.04 -8.62 8.03
C GLY A 69 29.27 -7.50 7.31
N TYR A 70 29.55 -7.26 6.03
CA TYR A 70 28.81 -6.26 5.26
C TYR A 70 27.34 -6.64 5.05
N MET A 71 27.07 -7.94 4.87
CA MET A 71 25.70 -8.44 4.79
C MET A 71 24.94 -8.24 6.11
N LEU A 72 25.60 -8.44 7.25
CA LEU A 72 25.02 -8.17 8.56
C LEU A 72 24.68 -6.66 8.72
N ILE A 73 25.55 -5.76 8.29
CA ILE A 73 25.27 -4.32 8.26
C ILE A 73 24.04 -4.03 7.41
N CYS A 74 23.95 -4.63 6.21
CA CYS A 74 22.80 -4.46 5.32
C CYS A 74 21.50 -4.97 5.93
N LEU A 75 21.53 -6.10 6.66
CA LEU A 75 20.37 -6.67 7.31
C LEU A 75 19.88 -5.82 8.48
N LEU A 76 20.78 -5.29 9.28
CA LEU A 76 20.45 -4.53 10.49
C LEU A 76 20.09 -3.07 10.19
N ILE A 77 20.86 -2.39 9.35
CA ILE A 77 20.78 -0.93 9.17
C ILE A 77 19.86 -0.54 7.99
N TYR A 78 19.82 -1.32 6.90
CA TYR A 78 19.14 -0.92 5.68
C TYR A 78 17.81 -1.63 5.45
N ARG A 79 16.88 -0.95 4.71
CA ARG A 79 15.60 -1.50 4.23
C ARG A 79 15.79 -2.11 2.85
N GLY A 80 14.89 -3.01 2.45
CA GLY A 80 14.87 -3.62 1.12
C GLY A 80 14.82 -5.14 1.18
N SER A 81 14.57 -5.78 0.02
CA SER A 81 14.57 -7.23 -0.12
C SER A 81 15.97 -7.82 0.14
N VAL A 82 16.02 -9.06 0.61
CA VAL A 82 17.28 -9.76 0.86
C VAL A 82 18.12 -9.85 -0.41
N ALA A 83 17.48 -10.11 -1.56
CA ALA A 83 18.15 -10.18 -2.87
C ALA A 83 18.84 -8.85 -3.23
N LYS A 84 18.18 -7.70 -3.01
CA LYS A 84 18.78 -6.37 -3.22
C LYS A 84 19.97 -6.13 -2.31
N LYS A 85 19.91 -6.56 -1.04
CA LYS A 85 21.01 -6.44 -0.08
C LYS A 85 22.21 -7.27 -0.49
N ILE A 86 21.98 -8.55 -0.90
CA ILE A 86 23.03 -9.43 -1.42
C ILE A 86 23.69 -8.78 -2.63
N LEU A 87 22.91 -8.34 -3.61
CA LEU A 87 23.43 -7.72 -4.84
C LEU A 87 24.27 -6.50 -4.52
N SER A 88 23.78 -5.58 -3.67
CA SER A 88 24.50 -4.38 -3.27
C SER A 88 25.83 -4.72 -2.57
N THR A 89 25.83 -5.72 -1.68
CA THR A 89 27.03 -6.16 -0.97
C THR A 89 28.06 -6.76 -1.93
N VAL A 90 27.62 -7.66 -2.84
CA VAL A 90 28.48 -8.28 -3.85
C VAL A 90 29.08 -7.21 -4.78
N PHE A 91 28.28 -6.25 -5.22
CA PHE A 91 28.75 -5.16 -6.10
C PHE A 91 29.82 -4.30 -5.41
N VAL A 92 29.58 -3.87 -4.19
CA VAL A 92 30.50 -3.02 -3.41
C VAL A 92 31.83 -3.74 -3.18
N MET A 93 31.78 -5.04 -2.88
CA MET A 93 32.99 -5.87 -2.73
C MET A 93 33.70 -6.11 -4.06
N ALA A 94 32.98 -6.41 -5.13
CA ALA A 94 33.57 -6.61 -6.46
C ALA A 94 34.33 -5.35 -6.92
N LEU A 95 33.76 -4.16 -6.69
CA LEU A 95 34.41 -2.89 -7.03
C LEU A 95 35.68 -2.65 -6.19
N SER A 96 35.65 -2.98 -4.90
CA SER A 96 36.84 -2.89 -4.03
C SER A 96 37.97 -3.81 -4.50
N ILE A 97 37.66 -5.08 -4.78
CA ILE A 97 38.62 -6.07 -5.28
C ILE A 97 39.23 -5.63 -6.63
N LEU A 98 38.41 -5.09 -7.53
CA LEU A 98 38.90 -4.56 -8.81
C LEU A 98 39.86 -3.38 -8.61
N CYS A 99 39.56 -2.46 -7.71
CA CYS A 99 40.42 -1.34 -7.39
C CYS A 99 41.79 -1.83 -6.83
N GLU A 100 41.75 -2.81 -5.93
CA GLU A 100 42.96 -3.42 -5.37
C GLU A 100 43.80 -4.11 -6.47
N GLY A 101 43.18 -4.88 -7.36
CA GLY A 101 43.83 -5.57 -8.46
C GLY A 101 44.49 -4.60 -9.46
N ILE A 102 43.79 -3.53 -9.84
CA ILE A 102 44.34 -2.50 -10.71
C ILE A 102 45.57 -1.83 -10.09
N VAL A 103 45.47 -1.41 -8.84
CA VAL A 103 46.58 -0.76 -8.15
C VAL A 103 47.76 -1.72 -7.96
N PHE A 104 47.50 -2.99 -7.63
CA PHE A 104 48.53 -4.02 -7.51
C PHE A 104 49.33 -4.15 -8.78
N LEU A 105 48.67 -4.26 -9.96
CA LEU A 105 49.35 -4.36 -11.27
C LEU A 105 50.14 -3.08 -11.63
N ILE A 106 49.60 -1.89 -11.30
CA ILE A 106 50.30 -0.62 -11.52
C ILE A 106 51.57 -0.55 -10.67
N MET A 107 51.48 -0.88 -9.39
CA MET A 107 52.59 -0.85 -8.44
C MET A 107 53.69 -1.86 -8.81
N GLN A 108 53.30 -3.04 -9.29
CA GLN A 108 54.24 -4.07 -9.76
C GLN A 108 55.09 -3.56 -10.96
N LYS A 109 54.51 -2.73 -11.82
CA LYS A 109 55.18 -2.17 -13.01
C LYS A 109 56.07 -0.95 -12.68
N MET A 110 55.80 -0.25 -11.57
CA MET A 110 56.56 0.94 -11.17
C MET A 110 57.90 0.53 -10.54
N THR A 111 58.99 0.56 -11.31
CA THR A 111 60.33 0.24 -10.83
C THR A 111 60.96 1.32 -9.92
N ILE A 112 60.40 2.53 -9.92
CA ILE A 112 60.92 3.70 -9.18
C ILE A 112 60.54 3.66 -7.70
N ILE A 113 59.37 3.07 -7.39
CA ILE A 113 58.86 2.97 -5.99
C ILE A 113 58.93 1.51 -5.56
N PRO A 114 59.68 1.15 -4.51
CA PRO A 114 59.71 -0.21 -4.02
C PRO A 114 58.28 -0.60 -3.58
N PHE A 115 57.90 -1.81 -3.95
CA PHE A 115 56.59 -2.35 -3.62
C PHE A 115 56.36 -2.29 -2.10
N ASN A 116 55.42 -1.43 -1.67
CA ASN A 116 55.07 -1.26 -0.28
C ASN A 116 53.55 -1.51 -0.15
N TYR A 117 53.18 -2.51 0.60
CA TYR A 117 51.76 -2.89 0.83
C TYR A 117 50.92 -1.72 1.36
N THR A 118 51.46 -0.92 2.28
CA THR A 118 50.77 0.26 2.82
C THR A 118 50.47 1.32 1.76
N LEU A 119 51.39 1.60 0.88
CA LEU A 119 51.16 2.54 -0.22
C LEU A 119 50.16 1.98 -1.24
N GLY A 120 50.28 0.70 -1.56
CA GLY A 120 49.31 0.03 -2.44
C GLY A 120 47.87 0.08 -1.91
N SER A 121 47.68 -0.23 -0.63
CA SER A 121 46.36 -0.17 0.01
C SER A 121 45.82 1.27 0.07
N ALA A 122 46.68 2.28 0.31
CA ALA A 122 46.24 3.67 0.32
C ALA A 122 45.76 4.13 -1.10
N PHE A 123 46.47 3.76 -2.16
CA PHE A 123 46.07 4.09 -3.53
C PHE A 123 44.78 3.33 -3.95
N SER A 124 44.61 2.08 -3.54
CA SER A 124 43.38 1.34 -3.83
C SER A 124 42.15 1.94 -3.14
N VAL A 125 42.29 2.36 -1.88
CA VAL A 125 41.22 3.06 -1.15
C VAL A 125 40.88 4.41 -1.79
N LEU A 126 41.90 5.16 -2.26
CA LEU A 126 41.70 6.43 -2.96
C LEU A 126 40.99 6.20 -4.32
N LEU A 127 41.42 5.23 -5.09
CA LEU A 127 40.76 4.87 -6.35
C LEU A 127 39.33 4.47 -6.15
N TYR A 128 39.06 3.62 -5.13
CA TYR A 128 37.72 3.21 -4.74
C TYR A 128 36.86 4.42 -4.34
N PHE A 129 37.39 5.36 -3.59
CA PHE A 129 36.70 6.60 -3.21
C PHE A 129 36.30 7.44 -4.42
N LEU A 130 37.18 7.60 -5.41
CA LEU A 130 36.85 8.28 -6.65
C LEU A 130 35.74 7.61 -7.43
N PHE A 131 35.69 6.27 -7.47
CA PHE A 131 34.58 5.54 -8.07
C PHE A 131 33.26 5.76 -7.31
N VAL A 132 33.29 5.77 -6.00
CA VAL A 132 32.08 6.03 -5.18
C VAL A 132 31.53 7.45 -5.42
N ILE A 133 32.43 8.46 -5.53
CA ILE A 133 32.01 9.82 -5.89
C ILE A 133 31.38 9.86 -7.28
N PHE A 134 32.02 9.21 -8.26
CA PHE A 134 31.49 9.11 -9.61
C PHE A 134 30.10 8.46 -9.63
N LEU A 135 29.92 7.31 -8.98
CA LEU A 135 28.65 6.63 -8.87
C LEU A 135 27.58 7.51 -8.21
N ASN A 136 27.91 8.20 -7.13
CA ASN A 136 26.98 9.10 -6.44
C ASN A 136 26.53 10.29 -7.32
N ARG A 137 27.40 10.75 -8.24
CA ARG A 137 27.06 11.87 -9.14
C ARG A 137 26.12 11.49 -10.27
N PHE A 138 26.28 10.28 -10.80
CA PHE A 138 25.59 9.87 -12.03
C PHE A 138 24.38 8.95 -11.80
N TYR A 139 24.27 8.34 -10.62
CA TYR A 139 23.25 7.31 -10.39
C TYR A 139 22.50 7.52 -9.08
N ASN A 140 21.20 7.36 -9.16
CA ASN A 140 20.33 7.44 -7.99
C ASN A 140 19.48 6.15 -7.86
N MET A 141 20.09 5.10 -7.31
CA MET A 141 19.51 3.75 -7.24
C MET A 141 18.59 3.49 -6.04
N ARG A 142 18.18 4.51 -5.35
CA ARG A 142 17.29 4.37 -4.17
C ARG A 142 15.85 4.03 -4.54
N SER A 143 15.63 3.06 -5.44
CA SER A 143 14.27 2.63 -5.74
C SER A 143 13.71 1.75 -4.62
N SER A 144 12.46 2.00 -4.24
CA SER A 144 11.77 1.26 -3.17
C SER A 144 11.10 -0.03 -3.67
N THR A 145 10.84 -0.16 -4.97
CA THR A 145 10.16 -1.32 -5.53
C THR A 145 11.12 -2.48 -5.75
N PRO A 146 10.82 -3.67 -5.22
CA PRO A 146 11.64 -4.85 -5.45
C PRO A 146 11.46 -5.36 -6.88
N MET A 147 12.54 -5.60 -7.60
CA MET A 147 12.54 -6.35 -8.85
C MET A 147 12.32 -7.85 -8.59
N PRO A 148 11.90 -8.63 -9.61
CA PRO A 148 11.83 -10.08 -9.51
C PRO A 148 13.19 -10.72 -9.16
N PHE A 149 13.16 -11.79 -8.38
CA PHE A 149 14.37 -12.44 -7.86
C PHE A 149 15.32 -12.90 -8.96
N HIS A 150 14.81 -13.43 -10.09
CA HIS A 150 15.64 -13.91 -11.20
C HIS A 150 16.51 -12.82 -11.84
N ILE A 151 16.05 -11.56 -11.85
CA ILE A 151 16.83 -10.42 -12.34
C ILE A 151 18.00 -10.13 -11.39
N TYR A 152 17.75 -10.09 -10.08
CA TYR A 152 18.82 -9.93 -9.10
C TYR A 152 19.85 -11.06 -9.21
N PHE A 153 19.39 -12.30 -9.38
CA PHE A 153 20.24 -13.48 -9.48
C PHE A 153 21.17 -13.41 -10.70
N ALA A 154 20.65 -12.98 -11.86
CA ALA A 154 21.46 -12.79 -13.07
C ALA A 154 22.60 -11.78 -12.84
N PHE A 155 22.30 -10.62 -12.24
CA PHE A 155 23.33 -9.63 -11.94
C PHE A 155 24.36 -10.12 -10.92
N ILE A 156 23.95 -10.88 -9.90
CA ILE A 156 24.86 -11.46 -8.91
C ILE A 156 25.84 -12.42 -9.58
N ILE A 157 25.38 -13.31 -10.47
CA ILE A 157 26.26 -14.26 -11.18
C ILE A 157 27.31 -13.52 -11.99
N ILE A 158 26.94 -12.46 -12.71
CA ILE A 158 27.89 -11.70 -13.54
C ILE A 158 28.93 -11.00 -12.65
N LEU A 159 28.53 -10.41 -11.53
CA LEU A 159 29.44 -9.75 -10.60
C LEU A 159 30.39 -10.75 -9.93
N VAL A 160 29.90 -11.90 -9.50
CA VAL A 160 30.75 -12.97 -8.94
C VAL A 160 31.73 -13.47 -10.00
N GLY A 161 31.27 -13.67 -11.24
CA GLY A 161 32.13 -14.03 -12.37
C GLY A 161 33.24 -12.99 -12.62
N SER A 162 32.94 -11.69 -12.47
CA SER A 162 33.94 -10.63 -12.62
C SER A 162 35.03 -10.67 -11.54
N VAL A 163 34.67 -11.03 -10.30
CA VAL A 163 35.64 -11.21 -9.20
C VAL A 163 36.56 -12.40 -9.47
N VAL A 164 36.01 -13.53 -9.92
CA VAL A 164 36.81 -14.72 -10.27
C VAL A 164 37.76 -14.42 -11.42
N LEU A 165 37.28 -13.70 -12.46
CA LEU A 165 38.14 -13.28 -13.56
C LEU A 165 39.26 -12.32 -13.10
N CYS A 166 38.95 -11.40 -12.17
CA CYS A 166 39.95 -10.53 -11.58
C CYS A 166 41.07 -11.32 -10.90
N ASP A 167 40.73 -12.30 -10.05
CA ASP A 167 41.70 -13.16 -9.36
C ASP A 167 42.54 -13.95 -10.35
N LEU A 168 41.96 -14.55 -11.38
CA LEU A 168 42.65 -15.25 -12.44
C LEU A 168 43.62 -14.34 -13.19
N LEU A 169 43.26 -13.10 -13.53
CA LEU A 169 44.08 -12.14 -14.21
C LEU A 169 45.28 -11.72 -13.35
N VAL A 170 45.09 -11.50 -12.06
CA VAL A 170 46.18 -11.18 -11.13
C VAL A 170 47.19 -12.33 -11.04
N ASN A 171 46.72 -13.58 -10.97
CA ASN A 171 47.57 -14.77 -10.90
C ASN A 171 48.29 -15.06 -12.21
N LEU A 172 47.73 -14.74 -13.38
CA LEU A 172 48.32 -14.94 -14.69
C LEU A 172 49.24 -13.77 -15.13
N GLY A 173 49.19 -12.62 -14.43
CA GLY A 173 49.83 -11.36 -14.78
C GLY A 173 51.35 -11.40 -14.98
N ASN A 174 52.01 -12.41 -14.45
CA ASN A 174 53.47 -12.59 -14.55
C ASN A 174 53.99 -12.88 -15.98
N LYS A 175 53.10 -13.18 -16.95
CA LYS A 175 53.51 -13.53 -18.33
C LYS A 175 53.36 -12.37 -19.37
N ASN A 176 52.35 -11.51 -19.19
CA ASN A 176 52.07 -10.38 -20.13
C ASN A 176 51.40 -9.23 -19.39
N GLU A 177 52.13 -8.42 -18.67
CA GLU A 177 51.65 -7.34 -17.80
C GLU A 177 50.78 -6.32 -18.55
N ASN A 178 51.11 -5.95 -19.78
CA ASN A 178 50.32 -4.99 -20.56
C ASN A 178 48.94 -5.54 -20.93
N LEU A 179 48.85 -6.84 -21.25
CA LEU A 179 47.60 -7.49 -21.61
C LEU A 179 46.69 -7.64 -20.37
N THR A 180 47.26 -7.97 -19.21
CA THR A 180 46.51 -8.08 -17.95
C THR A 180 46.00 -6.72 -17.49
N MET A 181 46.76 -5.64 -17.59
CA MET A 181 46.30 -4.27 -17.32
C MET A 181 45.12 -3.86 -18.23
N LEU A 182 45.22 -4.16 -19.53
CA LEU A 182 44.12 -3.90 -20.48
C LEU A 182 42.88 -4.68 -20.11
N ALA A 183 43.03 -5.98 -19.81
CA ALA A 183 41.90 -6.86 -19.40
C ALA A 183 41.24 -6.38 -18.12
N MET A 184 41.99 -5.92 -17.13
CA MET A 184 41.45 -5.32 -15.89
C MET A 184 40.68 -4.02 -16.16
N GLY A 185 41.19 -3.17 -17.05
CA GLY A 185 40.46 -1.97 -17.48
C GLY A 185 39.13 -2.31 -18.15
N ILE A 186 39.12 -3.30 -19.03
CA ILE A 186 37.91 -3.79 -19.69
C ILE A 186 36.91 -4.36 -18.64
N LEU A 187 37.42 -5.13 -17.70
CA LEU A 187 36.58 -5.70 -16.62
C LEU A 187 35.93 -4.63 -15.74
N CYS A 188 36.68 -3.53 -15.46
CA CYS A 188 36.16 -2.37 -14.76
C CYS A 188 35.01 -1.69 -15.56
N LEU A 189 35.20 -1.48 -16.87
CA LEU A 189 34.18 -0.94 -17.77
C LEU A 189 32.93 -1.84 -17.80
N ILE A 190 33.12 -3.15 -17.89
CA ILE A 190 32.01 -4.12 -17.87
C ILE A 190 31.21 -3.98 -16.56
N ASN A 191 31.86 -3.92 -15.40
CA ASN A 191 31.16 -3.75 -14.12
C ASN A 191 30.41 -2.41 -14.04
N MET A 192 30.94 -1.32 -14.61
CA MET A 192 30.23 -0.06 -14.73
C MET A 192 29.00 -0.16 -15.63
N LEU A 193 29.10 -0.85 -16.78
CA LEU A 193 27.98 -1.11 -17.67
C LEU A 193 26.90 -1.98 -17.01
N ILE A 194 27.29 -3.00 -16.27
CA ILE A 194 26.36 -3.84 -15.49
C ILE A 194 25.59 -2.96 -14.51
N TYR A 195 26.27 -2.07 -13.82
CA TYR A 195 25.63 -1.14 -12.90
C TYR A 195 24.63 -0.22 -13.61
N TYR A 196 25.03 0.36 -14.76
CA TYR A 196 24.13 1.18 -15.57
C TYR A 196 22.91 0.41 -16.05
N MET A 197 23.11 -0.82 -16.55
CA MET A 197 22.03 -1.67 -17.01
C MET A 197 21.07 -2.06 -15.88
N MET A 198 21.61 -2.30 -14.69
CA MET A 198 20.80 -2.59 -13.49
C MET A 198 19.91 -1.40 -13.11
N ASP A 199 20.45 -0.18 -13.12
CA ASP A 199 19.67 1.05 -12.85
C ASP A 199 18.58 1.24 -13.90
N LYS A 200 18.92 1.09 -15.17
CA LYS A 200 17.97 1.23 -16.29
C LYS A 200 16.87 0.18 -16.24
N THR A 201 17.21 -1.07 -15.97
CA THR A 201 16.24 -2.16 -15.81
C THR A 201 15.28 -1.88 -14.66
N ASN A 202 15.81 -1.36 -13.55
CA ASN A 202 14.99 -1.00 -12.40
C ASN A 202 13.99 0.14 -12.72
N GLN A 203 14.44 1.18 -13.43
CA GLN A 203 13.57 2.26 -13.90
C GLN A 203 12.47 1.76 -14.84
N MET A 204 12.83 0.92 -15.81
CA MET A 204 11.88 0.33 -16.76
C MET A 204 10.84 -0.55 -16.03
N TYR A 205 11.29 -1.36 -15.09
CA TYR A 205 10.38 -2.19 -14.30
C TYR A 205 9.36 -1.37 -13.49
N GLN A 206 9.81 -0.25 -12.90
CA GLN A 206 8.92 0.69 -12.22
C GLN A 206 7.89 1.31 -13.17
N GLN A 207 8.31 1.71 -14.37
CA GLN A 207 7.40 2.27 -15.37
C GLN A 207 6.33 1.25 -15.79
N VAL A 208 6.72 -0.01 -15.99
CA VAL A 208 5.76 -1.08 -16.32
C VAL A 208 4.73 -1.26 -15.20
N LEU A 209 5.17 -1.34 -13.94
CA LEU A 209 4.25 -1.45 -12.80
C LEU A 209 3.30 -0.25 -12.69
N GLN A 210 3.78 0.97 -12.94
CA GLN A 210 2.93 2.16 -12.94
C GLN A 210 1.91 2.14 -14.06
N GLN A 211 2.32 1.73 -15.28
CA GLN A 211 1.39 1.60 -16.41
C GLN A 211 0.31 0.55 -16.15
N GLU A 212 0.68 -0.57 -15.55
CA GLU A 212 -0.25 -1.63 -15.18
C GLU A 212 -1.27 -1.15 -14.14
N ALA A 213 -0.82 -0.43 -13.09
CA ALA A 213 -1.69 0.17 -12.10
C ALA A 213 -2.66 1.20 -12.70
N ILE A 214 -2.19 2.06 -13.61
CA ILE A 214 -3.03 3.04 -14.32
C ILE A 214 -4.06 2.32 -15.21
N SER A 215 -3.66 1.25 -15.90
CA SER A 215 -4.58 0.46 -16.74
C SER A 215 -5.71 -0.17 -15.92
N GLN A 216 -5.38 -0.78 -14.77
CA GLN A 216 -6.38 -1.33 -13.85
C GLN A 216 -7.32 -0.25 -13.30
N GLN A 217 -6.77 0.92 -12.96
CA GLN A 217 -7.58 2.04 -12.48
C GLN A 217 -8.53 2.56 -13.56
N ASN A 218 -8.08 2.66 -14.81
CA ASN A 218 -8.92 3.07 -15.95
C ASN A 218 -10.06 2.07 -16.20
N GLU A 219 -9.78 0.77 -16.14
CA GLU A 219 -10.79 -0.27 -16.26
C GLU A 219 -11.86 -0.14 -15.17
N PHE A 220 -11.45 0.05 -13.93
CA PHE A 220 -12.37 0.31 -12.80
C PHE A 220 -13.24 1.54 -13.05
N TYR A 221 -12.68 2.66 -13.51
CA TYR A 221 -13.45 3.85 -13.82
C TYR A 221 -14.45 3.64 -14.96
N MET A 222 -14.09 2.89 -16.01
CA MET A 222 -15.00 2.57 -17.10
C MET A 222 -16.20 1.73 -16.62
N GLN A 223 -15.98 0.76 -15.72
CA GLN A 223 -17.05 0.01 -15.09
C GLN A 223 -17.97 0.91 -14.25
N GLN A 224 -17.43 1.83 -13.46
CA GLN A 224 -18.20 2.79 -12.67
C GLN A 224 -19.05 3.71 -13.56
N ILE A 225 -18.50 4.20 -14.65
CA ILE A 225 -19.24 5.03 -15.62
C ILE A 225 -20.39 4.23 -16.25
N ALA A 226 -20.15 2.98 -16.63
CA ALA A 226 -21.19 2.11 -17.21
C ALA A 226 -22.35 1.89 -16.21
N LEU A 227 -22.05 1.57 -14.96
CA LEU A 227 -23.06 1.39 -13.89
C LEU A 227 -23.84 2.68 -13.64
N THR A 228 -23.16 3.83 -13.57
CA THR A 228 -23.81 5.13 -13.37
C THR A 228 -24.74 5.48 -14.52
N LYS A 229 -24.32 5.21 -15.76
CA LYS A 229 -25.14 5.43 -16.95
C LYS A 229 -26.38 4.53 -16.96
N GLU A 230 -26.23 3.27 -16.59
CA GLU A 230 -27.36 2.35 -16.47
C GLU A 230 -28.35 2.80 -15.39
N ALA A 231 -27.86 3.20 -14.21
CA ALA A 231 -28.69 3.76 -13.15
C ALA A 231 -29.42 5.03 -13.60
N SER A 232 -28.75 5.94 -14.29
CA SER A 232 -29.36 7.15 -14.87
C SER A 232 -30.46 6.81 -15.87
N ASN A 233 -30.22 5.85 -16.76
CA ASN A 233 -31.23 5.41 -17.73
C ASN A 233 -32.47 4.82 -17.04
N ARG A 234 -32.29 4.04 -15.97
CA ARG A 234 -33.41 3.51 -15.16
C ARG A 234 -34.21 4.62 -14.49
N VAL A 235 -33.53 5.63 -13.93
CA VAL A 235 -34.20 6.80 -13.32
C VAL A 235 -34.99 7.57 -14.37
N ASN A 236 -34.43 7.81 -15.55
CA ASN A 236 -35.14 8.49 -16.63
C ASN A 236 -36.39 7.72 -17.11
N ALA A 237 -36.30 6.39 -17.23
CA ALA A 237 -37.46 5.55 -17.58
C ALA A 237 -38.56 5.65 -16.50
N LEU A 238 -38.19 5.57 -15.20
CA LEU A 238 -39.12 5.71 -14.10
C LEU A 238 -39.79 7.11 -14.08
N GLN A 239 -39.03 8.18 -14.35
CA GLN A 239 -39.58 9.53 -14.45
C GLN A 239 -40.59 9.65 -15.60
N HIS A 240 -40.28 9.07 -16.75
CA HIS A 240 -41.19 9.05 -17.89
C HIS A 240 -42.50 8.32 -17.56
N ASP A 241 -42.41 7.13 -16.94
CA ASP A 241 -43.58 6.34 -16.56
C ASP A 241 -44.41 7.07 -15.52
N PHE A 242 -43.78 7.66 -14.51
CA PHE A 242 -44.44 8.47 -13.48
C PHE A 242 -45.19 9.67 -14.13
N LYS A 243 -44.53 10.39 -15.04
CA LYS A 243 -45.17 11.49 -15.79
C LYS A 243 -46.43 11.02 -16.53
N ASN A 244 -46.39 9.87 -17.20
CA ASN A 244 -47.52 9.29 -17.91
C ASN A 244 -48.68 8.96 -16.96
N HIS A 245 -48.39 8.39 -15.79
CA HIS A 245 -49.39 8.13 -14.77
C HIS A 245 -50.03 9.41 -14.23
N CYS A 246 -49.22 10.45 -13.94
CA CYS A 246 -49.75 11.77 -13.53
C CYS A 246 -50.62 12.42 -14.59
N GLN A 247 -50.22 12.32 -15.87
CA GLN A 247 -51.05 12.84 -17.00
C GLN A 247 -52.38 12.13 -17.11
N THR A 248 -52.41 10.81 -16.91
CA THR A 248 -53.66 10.04 -16.95
C THR A 248 -54.61 10.46 -15.80
N VAL A 249 -54.10 10.65 -14.61
CA VAL A 249 -54.87 11.13 -13.45
C VAL A 249 -55.43 12.55 -13.75
N ALA A 250 -54.57 13.47 -14.22
CA ALA A 250 -54.97 14.83 -14.55
C ALA A 250 -56.08 14.83 -15.62
N TYR A 251 -55.98 14.02 -16.67
CA TYR A 251 -56.99 13.90 -17.71
C TYR A 251 -58.35 13.47 -17.15
N TYR A 252 -58.40 12.48 -16.24
CA TYR A 252 -59.66 12.06 -15.61
C TYR A 252 -60.28 13.17 -14.76
N LEU A 253 -59.48 13.94 -14.08
CA LEU A 253 -59.94 15.10 -13.27
C LEU A 253 -60.47 16.21 -14.16
N ASP A 254 -59.82 16.55 -15.25
CA ASP A 254 -60.25 17.53 -16.24
C ASP A 254 -61.57 17.17 -16.91
N CYS A 255 -61.76 15.86 -17.14
CA CYS A 255 -63.03 15.31 -17.66
C CYS A 255 -64.15 15.22 -16.59
N LYS A 256 -63.92 15.76 -15.38
CA LYS A 256 -64.89 15.71 -14.25
C LYS A 256 -65.27 14.26 -13.86
N GLN A 257 -64.33 13.34 -13.95
CA GLN A 257 -64.52 11.91 -13.61
C GLN A 257 -63.61 11.53 -12.43
N PRO A 258 -63.84 12.07 -11.20
CA PRO A 258 -62.95 11.81 -10.07
C PRO A 258 -62.96 10.35 -9.59
N ASP A 259 -64.08 9.64 -9.77
CA ASP A 259 -64.17 8.23 -9.41
C ASP A 259 -63.20 7.37 -10.23
N LYS A 260 -63.07 7.61 -11.54
CA LYS A 260 -62.09 6.94 -12.38
C LYS A 260 -60.65 7.29 -12.06
N ALA A 261 -60.38 8.56 -11.71
CA ALA A 261 -59.07 8.96 -11.24
C ALA A 261 -58.67 8.22 -9.97
N SER A 262 -59.63 8.06 -9.01
CA SER A 262 -59.43 7.32 -7.76
C SER A 262 -59.21 5.83 -8.04
N GLU A 263 -60.00 5.23 -8.92
CA GLU A 263 -59.86 3.82 -9.29
C GLU A 263 -58.49 3.55 -9.94
N TYR A 264 -58.03 4.44 -10.80
CA TYR A 264 -56.70 4.35 -11.44
C TYR A 264 -55.57 4.43 -10.45
N VAL A 265 -55.61 5.40 -9.53
CA VAL A 265 -54.58 5.54 -8.46
C VAL A 265 -54.61 4.33 -7.52
N LEU A 266 -55.81 3.82 -7.14
CA LEU A 266 -55.94 2.61 -6.34
C LEU A 266 -55.39 1.38 -7.06
N GLY A 267 -55.57 1.32 -8.39
CA GLY A 267 -54.99 0.25 -9.23
C GLY A 267 -53.44 0.27 -9.17
N LEU A 268 -52.83 1.44 -9.34
CA LEU A 268 -51.39 1.62 -9.18
C LEU A 268 -50.91 1.28 -7.76
N TYR A 269 -51.60 1.76 -6.78
CA TYR A 269 -51.28 1.49 -5.36
C TYR A 269 -51.29 -0.03 -5.07
N ASN A 270 -52.32 -0.76 -5.53
CA ASN A 270 -52.45 -2.20 -5.33
C ASN A 270 -51.39 -3.03 -6.09
N MET A 271 -50.80 -2.52 -7.18
CA MET A 271 -49.68 -3.17 -7.84
C MET A 271 -48.37 -3.11 -7.02
N VAL A 272 -48.24 -2.08 -6.22
CA VAL A 272 -46.98 -1.82 -5.48
C VAL A 272 -47.03 -2.35 -4.04
N ILE A 273 -48.23 -2.42 -3.40
CA ILE A 273 -48.36 -2.70 -1.95
C ILE A 273 -49.22 -3.95 -1.70
N PRO A 274 -48.71 -4.98 -0.99
CA PRO A 274 -49.49 -6.07 -0.50
C PRO A 274 -50.48 -5.62 0.58
N ARG A 275 -51.71 -6.17 0.57
CA ARG A 275 -52.86 -5.79 1.41
C ARG A 275 -52.78 -6.03 2.93
N ASN A 276 -51.64 -6.27 3.52
CA ASN A 276 -51.56 -6.51 4.97
C ASN A 276 -51.46 -5.20 5.75
N GLN A 277 -52.51 -4.89 6.50
CA GLN A 277 -52.53 -3.74 7.41
C GLN A 277 -52.01 -4.16 8.78
N TYR A 278 -50.82 -3.66 9.13
CA TYR A 278 -50.16 -3.98 10.42
C TYR A 278 -50.47 -2.95 11.51
N ILE A 279 -50.74 -1.70 11.09
CA ILE A 279 -51.05 -0.59 12.00
C ILE A 279 -52.24 0.21 11.47
N ASN A 280 -52.96 0.82 12.39
CA ASN A 280 -54.01 1.78 12.14
C ASN A 280 -53.88 2.87 13.20
N SER A 281 -53.13 3.93 12.86
CA SER A 281 -53.02 5.15 13.65
C SER A 281 -53.99 6.20 13.08
N THR A 282 -54.12 7.32 13.70
CA THR A 282 -54.99 8.39 13.17
C THR A 282 -54.37 9.16 12.00
N ASN A 283 -53.12 8.87 11.62
CA ASN A 283 -52.38 9.56 10.56
C ASN A 283 -52.14 8.63 9.37
N ILE A 284 -52.77 8.96 8.23
CA ILE A 284 -52.73 8.17 6.98
C ILE A 284 -51.32 8.09 6.39
N ALA A 285 -50.54 9.15 6.47
CA ALA A 285 -49.16 9.18 5.92
C ALA A 285 -48.21 8.24 6.69
N VAL A 286 -48.36 8.20 7.99
CA VAL A 286 -47.65 7.28 8.90
C VAL A 286 -48.10 5.83 8.64
N ASP A 287 -49.37 5.57 8.59
CA ASP A 287 -49.94 4.23 8.39
C ASP A 287 -49.52 3.63 7.04
N SER A 288 -49.60 4.42 5.97
CA SER A 288 -49.24 3.96 4.63
C SER A 288 -47.74 3.61 4.54
N SER A 289 -46.88 4.49 5.09
CA SER A 289 -45.43 4.30 5.07
C SER A 289 -45.03 3.06 5.89
N ILE A 290 -45.53 2.93 7.10
CA ILE A 290 -45.18 1.81 7.99
C ILE A 290 -45.73 0.49 7.45
N ASN A 291 -47.00 0.43 7.06
CA ASN A 291 -47.60 -0.79 6.50
C ASN A 291 -46.86 -1.32 5.29
N PHE A 292 -46.38 -0.41 4.40
CA PHE A 292 -45.56 -0.76 3.23
C PHE A 292 -44.28 -1.48 3.65
N TYR A 293 -43.50 -0.90 4.56
CA TYR A 293 -42.21 -1.46 4.97
C TYR A 293 -42.36 -2.69 5.85
N LEU A 294 -43.39 -2.76 6.72
CA LEU A 294 -43.68 -3.95 7.50
C LEU A 294 -44.09 -5.13 6.62
N SER A 295 -44.78 -4.89 5.53
CA SER A 295 -45.13 -5.96 4.59
C SER A 295 -43.86 -6.55 3.92
N LYS A 296 -42.81 -5.76 3.72
CA LYS A 296 -41.50 -6.24 3.24
C LYS A 296 -40.79 -7.04 4.33
N ALA A 297 -40.74 -6.52 5.57
CA ALA A 297 -40.12 -7.20 6.70
C ALA A 297 -40.79 -8.57 7.01
N ALA A 298 -42.10 -8.67 6.89
CA ALA A 298 -42.81 -9.93 7.06
C ALA A 298 -42.43 -11.02 6.06
N LYS A 299 -42.00 -10.63 4.84
CA LYS A 299 -41.48 -11.58 3.83
C LYS A 299 -40.11 -12.16 4.22
N LEU A 300 -39.42 -11.54 5.16
CA LEU A 300 -38.12 -11.97 5.67
C LEU A 300 -38.25 -12.86 6.94
N ASN A 301 -39.44 -13.40 7.21
CA ASN A 301 -39.73 -14.26 8.38
C ASN A 301 -39.39 -13.63 9.73
N THR A 302 -39.56 -12.29 9.86
CA THR A 302 -39.28 -11.56 11.10
C THR A 302 -40.49 -11.52 12.00
N LYS A 303 -40.32 -11.77 13.31
CA LYS A 303 -41.33 -11.47 14.33
C LYS A 303 -41.31 -9.98 14.64
N LEU A 304 -42.39 -9.30 14.28
CA LEU A 304 -42.53 -7.86 14.46
C LEU A 304 -43.29 -7.58 15.78
N SER A 305 -42.63 -6.87 16.67
CA SER A 305 -43.30 -6.28 17.87
C SER A 305 -43.37 -4.76 17.63
N LEU A 306 -44.59 -4.23 17.61
CA LEU A 306 -44.84 -2.84 17.24
C LEU A 306 -45.41 -2.08 18.45
N SER A 307 -44.80 -0.94 18.75
CA SER A 307 -45.33 0.01 19.74
C SER A 307 -45.26 1.39 19.11
N ILE A 308 -46.39 1.87 18.59
CA ILE A 308 -46.49 3.09 17.81
C ILE A 308 -47.44 4.04 18.50
N ALA A 309 -46.97 5.24 18.81
CA ALA A 309 -47.79 6.32 19.35
C ALA A 309 -47.62 7.56 18.45
N VAL A 310 -48.70 7.94 17.80
CA VAL A 310 -48.76 9.10 16.87
C VAL A 310 -49.80 10.08 17.42
N PRO A 311 -49.46 11.34 17.67
CA PRO A 311 -50.45 12.35 18.05
C PRO A 311 -51.41 12.65 16.88
N PRO A 312 -52.65 13.04 17.12
CA PRO A 312 -53.62 13.33 16.07
C PRO A 312 -53.23 14.51 15.19
N ASP A 313 -52.57 15.49 15.77
CA ASP A 313 -52.08 16.71 15.04
C ASP A 313 -50.55 16.69 15.01
N ILE A 314 -49.98 16.57 13.82
CA ILE A 314 -48.53 16.63 13.59
C ILE A 314 -48.23 17.88 12.76
N PHE A 315 -47.36 18.76 13.26
CA PHE A 315 -46.98 20.00 12.58
C PHE A 315 -46.03 19.81 11.38
N VAL A 316 -45.85 18.57 10.90
CA VAL A 316 -44.96 18.22 9.77
C VAL A 316 -45.81 17.79 8.59
N SER A 317 -45.41 18.14 7.36
CA SER A 317 -46.17 17.76 6.17
C SER A 317 -46.19 16.23 6.00
N ASP A 318 -47.28 15.66 5.50
CA ASP A 318 -47.43 14.26 5.21
C ASP A 318 -46.31 13.73 4.29
N LEU A 319 -45.82 14.57 3.37
CA LEU A 319 -44.72 14.24 2.47
C LEU A 319 -43.41 14.08 3.22
N ASP A 320 -43.07 14.99 4.12
CA ASP A 320 -41.82 14.94 4.89
C ASP A 320 -41.83 13.77 5.88
N ILE A 321 -42.98 13.47 6.49
CA ILE A 321 -43.16 12.29 7.33
C ILE A 321 -42.92 11.02 6.51
N SER A 322 -43.55 10.90 5.35
CA SER A 322 -43.43 9.73 4.48
C SER A 322 -41.99 9.52 4.00
N ILE A 323 -41.29 10.59 3.63
CA ILE A 323 -39.86 10.53 3.21
C ILE A 323 -38.97 10.09 4.38
N THR A 324 -39.17 10.69 5.56
CA THR A 324 -38.33 10.39 6.73
C THR A 324 -38.54 8.93 7.19
N LEU A 325 -39.80 8.47 7.32
CA LEU A 325 -40.15 7.11 7.66
C LEU A 325 -39.64 6.13 6.60
N GLY A 326 -39.81 6.48 5.32
CA GLY A 326 -39.34 5.68 4.21
C GLY A 326 -37.84 5.41 4.28
N ASN A 327 -37.05 6.44 4.50
CA ASN A 327 -35.60 6.31 4.62
C ASN A 327 -35.18 5.46 5.84
N LEU A 328 -35.80 5.68 7.00
CA LEU A 328 -35.47 4.95 8.22
C LEU A 328 -35.83 3.47 8.12
N LEU A 329 -37.04 3.18 7.66
CA LEU A 329 -37.54 1.80 7.52
C LEU A 329 -36.83 1.04 6.38
N SER A 330 -36.50 1.72 5.29
CA SER A 330 -35.71 1.13 4.21
C SER A 330 -34.32 0.70 4.69
N ASN A 331 -33.64 1.57 5.45
CA ASN A 331 -32.32 1.25 6.03
C ASN A 331 -32.40 0.05 6.99
N ALA A 332 -33.47 -0.03 7.78
CA ALA A 332 -33.71 -1.16 8.69
C ALA A 332 -33.92 -2.47 7.93
N ILE A 333 -34.70 -2.44 6.85
CA ILE A 333 -34.92 -3.63 6.00
C ILE A 333 -33.63 -4.04 5.31
N GLU A 334 -32.87 -3.11 4.77
CA GLU A 334 -31.56 -3.42 4.17
C GLU A 334 -30.60 -4.08 5.17
N ALA A 335 -30.62 -3.64 6.43
CA ALA A 335 -29.85 -4.29 7.49
C ALA A 335 -30.34 -5.72 7.77
N LEU A 336 -31.67 -5.95 7.78
CA LEU A 336 -32.26 -7.28 7.94
C LEU A 336 -31.93 -8.22 6.78
N GLU A 337 -31.91 -7.71 5.55
CA GLU A 337 -31.54 -8.48 4.36
C GLU A 337 -30.08 -8.94 4.38
N LYS A 338 -29.20 -8.17 5.02
CA LYS A 338 -27.77 -8.51 5.17
C LYS A 338 -27.48 -9.55 6.25
N LEU A 339 -28.44 -9.85 7.15
CA LEU A 339 -28.28 -10.92 8.14
C LEU A 339 -28.33 -12.30 7.44
N GLN A 340 -27.28 -13.08 7.62
CA GLN A 340 -27.12 -14.39 6.97
C GLN A 340 -27.87 -15.50 7.71
N ASP A 341 -28.18 -15.31 8.99
CA ASP A 341 -28.83 -16.32 9.84
C ASP A 341 -30.30 -15.96 10.10
N ASP A 342 -31.22 -16.86 9.73
CA ASP A 342 -32.65 -16.66 9.94
C ASP A 342 -33.03 -16.59 11.45
N ALA A 343 -32.21 -17.18 12.33
CA ALA A 343 -32.39 -17.10 13.77
C ALA A 343 -32.20 -15.66 14.31
N GLU A 344 -31.29 -14.88 13.72
CA GLU A 344 -31.07 -13.49 14.12
C GLU A 344 -32.17 -12.53 13.63
N ARG A 345 -32.92 -12.92 12.57
CA ARG A 345 -34.01 -12.12 12.00
C ARG A 345 -35.30 -12.21 12.80
N ILE A 346 -35.44 -13.17 13.70
CA ILE A 346 -36.72 -13.56 14.33
C ILE A 346 -37.22 -12.50 15.32
N ASN A 347 -36.38 -11.68 15.92
CA ASN A 347 -36.75 -10.76 16.99
C ASN A 347 -36.46 -9.29 16.65
N VAL A 348 -37.30 -8.70 15.80
CA VAL A 348 -37.21 -7.26 15.51
C VAL A 348 -38.31 -6.49 16.22
N ASN A 349 -37.92 -5.65 17.16
CA ASN A 349 -38.82 -4.77 17.88
C ASN A 349 -38.77 -3.37 17.29
N ILE A 350 -39.86 -2.89 16.70
CA ILE A 350 -39.98 -1.52 16.21
C ILE A 350 -40.80 -0.72 17.24
N LYS A 351 -40.13 0.21 17.91
CA LYS A 351 -40.78 1.17 18.81
C LYS A 351 -40.67 2.56 18.18
N MET A 352 -41.80 3.15 17.89
CA MET A 352 -41.88 4.48 17.32
C MET A 352 -42.73 5.38 18.19
N TYR A 353 -42.17 6.51 18.59
CA TYR A 353 -42.85 7.55 19.34
C TYR A 353 -42.64 8.86 18.60
N ILE A 354 -43.73 9.51 18.20
CA ILE A 354 -43.72 10.87 17.65
C ILE A 354 -44.19 11.76 18.81
N PHE A 355 -43.27 12.63 19.27
CA PHE A 355 -43.57 13.55 20.38
C PHE A 355 -43.74 14.97 19.85
N ASP A 356 -44.78 15.65 20.35
CA ASP A 356 -44.93 17.09 20.19
C ASP A 356 -44.10 17.82 21.26
N HIS A 357 -43.42 18.78 20.89
CA HIS A 357 -42.51 19.79 21.42
C HIS A 357 -42.20 19.92 22.93
N LEU A 358 -42.46 19.10 23.92
CA LEU A 358 -42.09 19.54 25.30
C LEU A 358 -41.84 18.46 26.41
N ARG A 359 -41.59 17.22 26.16
CA ARG A 359 -41.14 16.32 27.26
C ARG A 359 -40.14 15.23 26.81
N MET A 360 -38.86 15.60 26.83
CA MET A 360 -37.78 14.62 26.89
C MET A 360 -37.57 14.18 28.33
N TYR A 361 -37.98 12.99 28.71
CA TYR A 361 -37.43 12.29 29.87
C TYR A 361 -37.17 10.82 29.56
N LYS A 362 -35.83 10.51 29.56
CA LYS A 362 -35.20 9.27 29.96
C LYS A 362 -35.84 7.93 29.56
N PHE A 363 -35.28 7.31 28.52
CA PHE A 363 -35.12 5.85 28.53
C PHE A 363 -33.71 5.51 28.00
N ALA A 364 -32.83 5.17 28.94
CA ALA A 364 -31.60 4.44 28.70
C ALA A 364 -31.77 3.07 29.31
N HIS A 365 -31.53 2.05 28.56
CA HIS A 365 -30.83 0.81 28.84
C HIS A 365 -31.41 -0.37 28.07
N SER A 366 -30.74 -0.79 27.03
CA SER A 366 -30.07 -2.08 26.82
C SER A 366 -29.68 -2.23 25.37
N SER A 367 -28.42 -2.58 25.19
CA SER A 367 -27.66 -3.12 24.04
C SER A 367 -28.34 -3.09 22.66
N SER A 368 -27.64 -2.41 21.73
CA SER A 368 -27.89 -2.31 20.27
C SER A 368 -29.00 -1.34 19.87
N CYS A 369 -28.84 -0.06 20.23
CA CYS A 369 -29.68 1.03 19.74
C CYS A 369 -29.00 1.80 18.63
N ILE A 370 -29.56 1.82 17.43
CA ILE A 370 -29.28 2.86 16.45
C ILE A 370 -30.20 4.02 16.78
N ILE A 371 -29.68 5.00 17.52
CA ILE A 371 -30.40 6.25 17.83
C ILE A 371 -30.09 7.24 16.75
N TYR A 372 -31.03 7.54 15.87
CA TYR A 372 -30.95 8.72 15.00
C TYR A 372 -31.63 9.90 15.69
N SER A 373 -30.83 10.78 16.29
CA SER A 373 -31.28 12.09 16.78
C SER A 373 -31.06 13.11 15.67
N LEU A 374 -32.11 13.55 15.02
CA LEU A 374 -32.10 14.75 14.16
C LEU A 374 -32.22 16.00 15.03
N LYS A 375 -31.06 16.52 15.49
CA LYS A 375 -30.95 17.80 16.17
C LYS A 375 -30.64 18.90 15.12
N ARG A 376 -31.68 19.35 14.41
CA ARG A 376 -31.70 20.68 13.75
C ARG A 376 -33.13 20.98 13.30
N TYR A 377 -33.66 22.05 13.82
CA TYR A 377 -35.05 22.56 13.58
C TYR A 377 -36.15 21.67 14.22
N ASP A 378 -36.96 22.18 15.04
CA ASP A 378 -38.27 21.81 15.61
C ASP A 378 -39.02 20.54 15.06
N PHE A 379 -38.30 19.43 14.87
CA PHE A 379 -38.85 18.18 14.35
C PHE A 379 -39.14 17.17 15.47
N PRO A 380 -40.19 16.39 15.34
CA PRO A 380 -40.50 15.29 16.27
C PRO A 380 -39.35 14.26 16.32
N VAL A 381 -38.99 13.82 17.52
CA VAL A 381 -37.91 12.85 17.74
C VAL A 381 -38.47 11.44 17.57
N MET A 382 -37.84 10.68 16.67
CA MET A 382 -38.20 9.30 16.37
C MET A 382 -37.12 8.36 16.88
N PHE A 383 -37.49 7.35 17.63
CA PHE A 383 -36.60 6.29 18.10
C PHE A 383 -36.99 4.96 17.48
N MET A 384 -36.02 4.27 16.92
CA MET A 384 -36.15 2.92 16.41
C MET A 384 -35.09 2.04 17.10
N THR A 385 -35.53 0.98 17.76
CA THR A 385 -34.65 0.00 18.39
C THR A 385 -34.82 -1.34 17.71
N CYS A 386 -33.75 -1.92 17.20
CA CYS A 386 -33.69 -3.34 16.88
C CYS A 386 -32.96 -4.04 18.02
N ALA A 387 -33.57 -5.03 18.62
CA ALA A 387 -33.00 -5.89 19.67
C ALA A 387 -32.89 -7.32 19.15
#